data_be0e38fd257858690306922459ae2a56
#
_entry.id   be0e38fd257858690306922459ae2a56
#
_cell.length_a   1.000
_cell.length_b   1.000
_cell.length_c   1.000
_cell.angle_alpha   90.00
_cell.angle_beta   90.00
_cell.angle_gamma   90.00
#
_symmetry.space_group_name_H-M   'P 1'
#
loop_
_entity.id
_entity.type
_entity.pdbx_description
1 polymer ?
#
loop_
_entity_poly.entity_id
_entity_poly.type
_entity_poly.pdbx_seq_one_letter_code
_entity_poly.pdbx_strand_id
1 'polypeptide(L)' 'KLYNGKVARVVDFGAFVTIIPGKDGLVHISQIAKERVENVTDYLKEGQDVLVKCTDLDARGRIKLSIKEITEEEKAAFVE' A
#
# COMPACT_ATOMS: atom_id res chain seq x y z
N LYS A 1 5.31 -10.91 1.09
CA LYS A 1 4.34 -11.08 2.16
C LYS A 1 3.28 -9.99 2.11
N LEU A 2 2.02 -10.38 2.22
CA LEU A 2 0.90 -9.45 2.14
C LEU A 2 0.46 -8.99 3.52
N TYR A 3 -0.04 -7.77 3.58
CA TYR A 3 -0.57 -7.19 4.80
C TYR A 3 -1.88 -6.49 4.52
N ASN A 4 -2.82 -6.63 5.44
CA ASN A 4 -4.05 -5.84 5.38
C ASN A 4 -3.78 -4.55 6.17
N GLY A 5 -3.64 -3.45 5.44
CA GLY A 5 -3.34 -2.17 6.02
C GLY A 5 -4.49 -1.19 5.93
N LYS A 6 -4.34 -0.07 6.61
CA LYS A 6 -5.32 1.00 6.57
C LYS A 6 -4.65 2.28 6.11
N VAL A 7 -5.26 2.96 5.15
CA VAL A 7 -4.72 4.22 4.64
C VAL A 7 -4.77 5.27 5.74
N ALA A 8 -3.59 5.67 6.21
CA ALA A 8 -3.48 6.68 7.26
C ALA A 8 -3.51 8.09 6.66
N ARG A 9 -2.88 8.26 5.49
CA ARG A 9 -2.81 9.58 4.86
C ARG A 9 -2.57 9.42 3.35
N VAL A 10 -3.17 10.30 2.59
CA VAL A 10 -2.95 10.36 1.14
C VAL A 10 -2.15 11.63 0.83
N VAL A 11 -1.11 11.47 0.01
CA VAL A 11 -0.25 12.58 -0.42
C VAL A 11 -0.11 12.55 -1.94
N ASP A 12 0.44 13.61 -2.53
CA ASP A 12 0.52 13.73 -3.99
C ASP A 12 1.34 12.63 -4.65
N PHE A 13 2.33 12.11 -3.96
CA PHE A 13 3.23 11.08 -4.50
C PHE A 13 2.88 9.66 -4.06
N GLY A 14 1.79 9.48 -3.34
CA GLY A 14 1.38 8.16 -2.88
C GLY A 14 0.47 8.21 -1.67
N ALA A 15 0.55 7.17 -0.85
CA ALA A 15 -0.25 7.09 0.37
C ALA A 15 0.53 6.40 1.47
N PHE A 16 0.33 6.85 2.69
CA PHE A 16 0.86 6.17 3.87
C PHE A 16 -0.17 5.18 4.37
N VAL A 17 0.25 3.95 4.55
CA VAL A 17 -0.62 2.86 4.99
C VAL A 17 -0.06 2.28 6.28
N THR A 18 -0.92 2.19 7.29
CA THR A 18 -0.57 1.55 8.55
C THR A 18 -0.82 0.06 8.44
N ILE A 19 0.22 -0.75 8.48
CA ILE A 19 0.11 -2.20 8.36
C ILE A 19 0.04 -2.90 9.71
N ILE A 20 0.73 -2.35 10.70
CA ILE A 20 0.64 -2.81 12.09
C ILE A 20 0.69 -1.58 13.00
N PRO A 21 0.17 -1.66 14.22
CA PRO A 21 0.22 -0.52 15.15
C PRO A 21 1.65 -0.01 15.32
N GLY A 22 1.83 1.29 15.08
CA GLY A 22 3.13 1.93 15.22
C GLY A 22 4.05 1.79 14.02
N LYS A 23 3.60 1.13 12.94
CA LYS A 23 4.40 1.00 11.72
C LYS A 23 3.62 1.37 10.48
N ASP A 24 4.11 2.36 9.77
CA ASP A 24 3.50 2.85 8.54
C ASP A 24 4.43 2.57 7.37
N GLY A 25 3.84 2.21 6.25
CA GLY A 25 4.57 2.07 5.00
C GLY A 25 4.07 3.07 3.96
N LEU A 26 4.88 3.28 2.94
CA LEU A 26 4.52 4.17 1.84
C LEU A 26 4.20 3.35 0.60
N VAL A 27 3.03 3.60 0.02
CA VAL A 27 2.68 3.10 -1.30
C VAL A 27 2.88 4.26 -2.27
N HIS A 28 3.94 4.17 -3.08
CA HIS A 28 4.23 5.19 -4.07
C HIS A 28 3.14 5.20 -5.14
N ILE A 29 2.90 6.37 -5.74
CA ILE A 29 1.87 6.51 -6.77
C ILE A 29 2.04 5.51 -7.92
N SER A 30 3.27 5.19 -8.27
CA SER A 30 3.58 4.20 -9.30
C SER A 30 3.28 2.76 -8.87
N GLN A 31 3.04 2.53 -7.59
CA GLN A 31 2.80 1.21 -7.02
C GLN A 31 1.33 0.99 -6.65
N ILE A 32 0.47 1.94 -6.92
CA ILE A 32 -0.96 1.85 -6.58
C ILE A 32 -1.71 1.01 -7.60
N ALA A 33 -1.42 1.22 -8.88
CA ALA A 33 -2.08 0.49 -9.96
C ALA A 33 -1.11 0.27 -11.12
N LYS A 34 -1.40 -0.72 -11.94
CA LYS A 34 -0.60 -1.01 -13.14
C LYS A 34 -0.75 0.08 -14.19
N GLU A 35 -1.87 0.77 -14.16
CA GLU A 35 -2.13 1.90 -15.05
C GLU A 35 -1.62 3.19 -14.42
N ARG A 36 -1.57 4.24 -15.22
CA ARG A 36 -1.12 5.53 -14.75
C ARG A 36 -2.15 6.12 -13.76
N VAL A 37 -1.66 6.44 -12.58
CA VAL A 37 -2.48 7.06 -11.54
C VAL A 37 -2.21 8.56 -11.55
N GLU A 38 -3.22 9.36 -11.88
CA GLU A 38 -3.08 10.81 -11.88
C GLU A 38 -3.34 11.39 -10.49
N ASN A 39 -4.36 10.87 -9.82
CA ASN A 39 -4.72 11.31 -8.47
C ASN A 39 -4.79 10.10 -7.54
N VAL A 40 -4.02 10.12 -6.48
CA VAL A 40 -4.02 9.03 -5.50
C VAL A 40 -5.40 8.87 -4.87
N THR A 41 -6.09 9.98 -4.64
CA THR A 41 -7.42 9.97 -4.03
C THR A 41 -8.49 9.28 -4.86
N ASP A 42 -8.25 9.08 -6.15
CA ASP A 42 -9.16 8.31 -7.01
C ASP A 42 -9.11 6.81 -6.70
N TYR A 43 -8.02 6.36 -6.10
CA TYR A 43 -7.80 4.95 -5.80
C TYR A 43 -7.83 4.66 -4.32
N LEU A 44 -7.31 5.57 -3.51
CA LEU A 44 -7.15 5.40 -2.07
C LEU A 44 -7.74 6.59 -1.33
N LYS A 45 -8.35 6.31 -0.20
CA LYS A 45 -8.91 7.34 0.67
C LYS A 45 -8.46 7.11 2.09
N GLU A 46 -8.30 8.18 2.86
CA GLU A 46 -7.96 8.08 4.27
C GLU A 46 -8.98 7.21 5.01
N GLY A 47 -8.47 6.31 5.82
CA GLY A 47 -9.31 5.39 6.57
C GLY A 47 -9.76 4.16 5.80
N GLN A 48 -9.40 4.04 4.53
CA GLN A 48 -9.76 2.88 3.73
C GLN A 48 -8.87 1.69 4.06
N ASP A 49 -9.46 0.50 4.12
CA ASP A 49 -8.69 -0.73 4.27
C ASP A 49 -8.18 -1.19 2.92
N VAL A 50 -6.90 -1.51 2.84
CA VAL A 50 -6.27 -1.94 1.59
C VAL A 50 -5.34 -3.11 1.86
N LEU A 51 -5.23 -3.99 0.86
CA LEU A 51 -4.25 -5.06 0.89
C LEU A 51 -2.98 -4.56 0.21
N VAL A 52 -1.85 -4.68 0.87
CA VAL A 52 -0.57 -4.21 0.37
C VAL A 52 0.49 -5.31 0.46
N LYS A 53 1.48 -5.22 -0.41
CA LYS A 53 2.61 -6.15 -0.42
C LYS A 53 3.87 -5.39 -0.02
N CYS A 54 4.59 -5.91 0.94
CA CYS A 54 5.88 -5.36 1.32
C CYS A 54 6.92 -5.71 0.25
N THR A 55 7.43 -4.70 -0.45
CA THR A 55 8.41 -4.91 -1.52
C THR A 55 9.82 -4.69 -1.05
N ASP A 56 10.01 -3.83 -0.07
CA ASP A 56 11.34 -3.52 0.43
C ASP A 56 11.25 -2.87 1.81
N LEU A 57 12.36 -2.89 2.53
CA LEU A 57 12.49 -2.24 3.81
C LEU A 57 13.67 -1.27 3.73
N ASP A 58 13.38 0.01 3.89
CA ASP A 58 14.40 1.03 3.87
C ASP A 58 15.31 0.90 5.10
N ALA A 59 16.58 1.22 4.93
CA ALA A 59 17.54 1.26 6.03
C ALA A 59 17.13 2.21 7.16
N ARG A 60 16.28 3.17 6.86
CA ARG A 60 15.74 4.13 7.84
C ARG A 60 14.52 3.57 8.58
N GLY A 61 14.16 2.33 8.34
CA GLY A 61 13.00 1.71 8.97
C GLY A 61 11.69 1.96 8.26
N ARG A 62 11.72 2.58 7.10
CA ARG A 62 10.52 2.80 6.29
C ARG A 62 10.21 1.55 5.47
N ILE A 63 8.95 1.23 5.38
CA ILE A 63 8.48 0.07 4.64
C ILE A 63 7.95 0.56 3.30
N LYS A 64 8.45 -0.03 2.22
CA LYS A 64 7.94 0.24 0.88
C LYS A 64 6.87 -0.78 0.55
N LEU A 65 5.70 -0.29 0.24
CA LEU A 65 4.54 -1.13 -0.05
C LEU A 65 4.11 -0.99 -1.50
N SER A 66 3.48 -2.04 -2.01
CA SER A 66 2.95 -2.04 -3.37
C SER A 66 1.58 -2.70 -3.40
N ILE A 67 0.69 -2.13 -4.18
CA ILE A 67 -0.62 -2.73 -4.43
C ILE A 67 -0.60 -3.40 -5.80
N LYS A 68 0.03 -2.78 -6.79
CA LYS A 68 0.04 -3.29 -8.16
C LYS A 68 0.77 -4.62 -8.32
N GLU A 69 1.72 -4.92 -7.45
CA GLU A 69 2.48 -6.16 -7.52
C GLU A 69 1.75 -7.36 -6.92
N ILE A 70 0.61 -7.11 -6.29
CA ILE A 70 -0.21 -8.16 -5.74
C ILE A 70 -0.96 -8.84 -6.88
N THR A 71 -0.74 -10.15 -7.07
CA THR A 71 -1.47 -10.92 -8.07
C THR A 71 -2.82 -11.35 -7.52
N GLU A 72 -3.73 -11.73 -8.41
CA GLU A 72 -5.03 -12.23 -7.98
C GLU A 72 -4.89 -13.53 -7.19
N GLU A 73 -3.91 -14.35 -7.53
CA GLU A 73 -3.62 -15.58 -6.80
C GLU A 73 -3.20 -15.27 -5.37
N GLU A 74 -2.36 -14.26 -5.19
CA GLU A 74 -1.92 -13.85 -3.86
C GLU A 74 -3.09 -13.31 -3.03
N LYS A 75 -3.98 -12.54 -3.67
CA LYS A 75 -5.18 -12.04 -2.99
C LYS A 75 -6.10 -13.17 -2.56
N ALA A 76 -6.27 -14.15 -3.42
CA ALA A 76 -7.14 -15.29 -3.14
C ALA A 76 -6.57 -16.17 -2.02
N ALA A 77 -5.24 -16.25 -1.94
CA ALA A 77 -4.57 -17.03 -0.90
C ALA A 77 -4.47 -16.29 0.43
N PHE A 78 -4.71 -14.99 0.43
CA PHE A 78 -4.64 -14.19 1.64
C PHE A 78 -5.92 -14.35 2.47
N VAL A 79 -5.76 -14.85 3.68
CA VAL A 79 -6.87 -15.03 4.61
C VAL A 79 -6.50 -14.29 5.90
N GLU A 80 -7.39 -13.43 6.32
CA GLU A 80 -7.23 -12.75 7.60
C GLU A 80 -7.50 -13.70 8.76
#